data_8a04724621d7540bddd33d2e5520e954
#
_entry.id   8a04724621d7540bddd33d2e5520e954
#
_cell.length_a   1.000
_cell.length_b   1.000
_cell.length_c   1.000
_cell.angle_alpha   90.00
_cell.angle_beta   90.00
_cell.angle_gamma   90.00
#
_symmetry.space_group_name_H-M   'P 1'
#
loop_
_entity.id
_entity.type
_entity.pdbx_description
1 polymer ?
#
loop_
_entity_poly.entity_id
_entity_poly.type
_entity_poly.pdbx_seq_one_letter_code
_entity_poly.pdbx_strand_id
1 'polypeptide(L)'
;MKIGIVGLGLMGGSFALDIRNPFPNCKIYGYDNSKTNLNKALELGLIDQKIDLEGLKNMNIVLVSIPVNHMLSVLPKVLDIVSN
;
A
#
# COMPACT_ATOMS: atom_id res chain seq x y z
N MET A 1 6.49 -12.38 4.91
CA MET A 1 5.93 -11.88 3.65
C MET A 1 5.79 -10.38 3.70
N LYS A 2 6.15 -9.70 2.63
CA LYS A 2 6.04 -8.24 2.52
C LYS A 2 4.89 -7.89 1.58
N ILE A 3 4.00 -7.04 2.05
CA ILE A 3 2.82 -6.63 1.28
C ILE A 3 2.86 -5.11 1.14
N GLY A 4 2.79 -4.63 -0.09
CA GLY A 4 2.74 -3.21 -0.38
C GLY A 4 1.31 -2.79 -0.72
N ILE A 5 0.85 -1.70 -0.14
CA ILE A 5 -0.47 -1.14 -0.44
C ILE A 5 -0.29 0.26 -1.00
N VAL A 6 -0.79 0.46 -2.21
CA VAL A 6 -0.81 1.76 -2.87
C VAL A 6 -2.20 2.35 -2.69
N GLY A 7 -2.29 3.45 -1.97
CA GLY A 7 -3.57 4.07 -1.64
C GLY A 7 -4.07 3.65 -0.27
N LEU A 8 -4.02 4.58 0.68
CA LEU A 8 -4.34 4.32 2.09
C LEU A 8 -5.61 5.04 2.54
N GLY A 9 -6.54 5.27 1.61
CA GLY A 9 -7.87 5.75 1.96
C GLY A 9 -8.64 4.65 2.69
N LEU A 10 -9.95 4.84 2.83
CA LEU A 10 -10.79 3.91 3.60
C LEU A 10 -10.62 2.46 3.17
N MET A 11 -10.61 2.19 1.86
CA MET A 11 -10.52 0.82 1.38
C MET A 11 -9.13 0.22 1.60
N GLY A 12 -8.07 1.01 1.40
CA GLY A 12 -6.71 0.53 1.64
C GLY A 12 -6.50 0.17 3.10
N GLY A 13 -7.05 0.96 4.01
CA GLY A 13 -7.02 0.67 5.44
C GLY A 13 -7.76 -0.61 5.78
N SER A 14 -8.92 -0.83 5.15
CA SER A 14 -9.68 -2.07 5.34
C SER A 14 -8.90 -3.29 4.89
N PHE A 15 -8.24 -3.21 3.73
CA PHE A 15 -7.40 -4.31 3.26
C PHE A 15 -6.29 -4.63 4.24
N ALA A 16 -5.64 -3.60 4.80
CA ALA A 16 -4.58 -3.80 5.77
C ALA A 16 -5.08 -4.57 7.00
N LEU A 17 -6.23 -4.20 7.51
CA LEU A 17 -6.84 -4.90 8.65
C LEU A 17 -7.20 -6.34 8.31
N ASP A 18 -7.80 -6.55 7.13
CA ASP A 18 -8.22 -7.88 6.68
C ASP A 18 -7.02 -8.82 6.52
N ILE A 19 -5.90 -8.30 6.03
CA ILE A 19 -4.68 -9.09 5.84
C ILE A 19 -4.04 -9.41 7.18
N ARG A 20 -3.98 -8.43 8.06
CA ARG A 20 -3.27 -8.58 9.33
C ARG A 20 -3.91 -9.60 10.25
N ASN A 21 -5.23 -9.72 10.20
CA ASN A 21 -5.95 -10.65 11.07
C ASN A 21 -5.57 -12.11 10.80
N PRO A 22 -5.67 -12.63 9.54
CA PRO A 22 -5.27 -14.01 9.27
C PRO A 22 -3.75 -14.20 9.15
N PHE A 23 -2.99 -13.13 8.88
CA PHE A 23 -1.54 -13.22 8.67
C PHE A 23 -0.78 -12.23 9.55
N PRO A 24 -0.74 -12.47 10.88
CA PRO A 24 -0.14 -11.49 11.81
C PRO A 24 1.36 -11.30 11.64
N ASN A 25 2.04 -12.24 10.98
CA ASN A 25 3.49 -12.15 10.78
C ASN A 25 3.89 -11.44 9.50
N CYS A 26 2.94 -10.99 8.67
CA CYS A 26 3.29 -10.28 7.47
C CYS A 26 3.66 -8.82 7.80
N LYS A 27 4.51 -8.23 6.95
CA LYS A 27 4.88 -6.82 7.05
C LYS A 27 4.11 -6.05 6.00
N ILE A 28 3.45 -4.98 6.40
CA ILE A 28 2.63 -4.17 5.51
C ILE A 28 3.30 -2.81 5.31
N TYR A 29 3.53 -2.46 4.05
CA TYR A 29 4.14 -1.20 3.65
C TYR A 29 3.11 -0.41 2.87
N GLY A 30 3.04 0.89 3.10
CA GLY A 30 2.03 1.71 2.47
C GLY A 30 2.59 2.90 1.73
N TYR A 31 1.94 3.26 0.65
CA TYR A 31 2.22 4.45 -0.14
C TYR A 31 0.90 5.20 -0.41
N ASP A 32 0.95 6.52 -0.27
CA ASP A 32 -0.18 7.39 -0.62
C ASP A 32 0.38 8.77 -0.95
N ASN A 33 -0.22 9.44 -1.92
CA ASN A 33 0.14 10.84 -2.23
C ASN A 33 -0.15 11.78 -1.08
N SER A 34 -1.11 11.43 -0.23
CA SER A 34 -1.52 12.24 0.90
C SER A 34 -0.69 11.88 2.13
N LYS A 35 0.11 12.82 2.61
CA LYS A 35 0.87 12.64 3.84
C LYS A 35 -0.06 12.43 5.02
N THR A 36 -1.23 13.03 4.99
CA THR A 36 -2.23 12.87 6.05
C THR A 36 -2.68 11.41 6.12
N ASN A 37 -2.97 10.79 4.98
CA ASN A 37 -3.37 9.39 4.93
C ASN A 37 -2.24 8.47 5.41
N LEU A 38 -1.01 8.74 5.00
CA LEU A 38 0.15 7.96 5.44
C LEU A 38 0.34 8.01 6.94
N ASN A 39 0.32 9.22 7.50
CA ASN A 39 0.54 9.41 8.93
C ASN A 39 -0.58 8.76 9.74
N LYS A 40 -1.81 8.88 9.27
CA LYS A 40 -2.95 8.29 9.94
C LYS A 40 -2.87 6.76 9.92
N ALA A 41 -2.46 6.18 8.80
CA ALA A 41 -2.32 4.75 8.69
C ALA A 41 -1.24 4.21 9.63
N LEU A 42 -0.11 4.92 9.74
CA LEU A 42 0.95 4.56 10.68
C LEU A 42 0.46 4.66 12.13
N GLU A 43 -0.22 5.76 12.45
CA GLU A 43 -0.73 6.02 13.79
C GLU A 43 -1.74 4.96 14.24
N LEU A 44 -2.59 4.52 13.33
CA LEU A 44 -3.60 3.51 13.61
C LEU A 44 -3.06 2.08 13.53
N GLY A 45 -1.80 1.90 13.17
CA GLY A 45 -1.21 0.57 13.06
C GLY A 45 -1.68 -0.21 11.85
N LEU A 46 -2.24 0.45 10.85
CA LEU A 46 -2.70 -0.22 9.63
C LEU A 46 -1.54 -0.65 8.74
N ILE A 47 -0.44 0.11 8.76
CA ILE A 47 0.79 -0.24 8.04
C ILE A 47 1.95 -0.22 9.01
N ASP A 48 2.99 -0.98 8.71
CA ASP A 48 4.20 -1.02 9.53
C ASP A 48 5.17 0.09 9.16
N GLN A 49 5.28 0.39 7.87
CA GLN A 49 6.15 1.44 7.37
C GLN A 49 5.56 2.08 6.13
N LYS A 50 5.93 3.34 5.91
CA LYS A 50 5.64 4.01 4.65
C LYS A 50 6.79 3.75 3.69
N ILE A 51 6.47 3.66 2.39
CA ILE A 51 7.47 3.46 1.34
C ILE A 51 7.18 4.42 0.19
N ASP A 52 8.18 4.60 -0.68
CA ASP A 52 7.95 5.25 -1.96
C ASP A 52 7.59 4.17 -3.01
N LEU A 53 7.25 4.60 -4.22
CA LEU A 53 6.84 3.65 -5.25
C LEU A 53 7.95 2.66 -5.61
N GLU A 54 9.21 3.09 -5.54
CA GLU A 54 10.32 2.20 -5.86
C GLU A 54 10.44 1.03 -4.88
N GLY A 55 10.00 1.23 -3.65
CA GLY A 55 10.00 0.16 -2.64
C GLY A 55 9.12 -1.02 -3.00
N LEU A 56 8.19 -0.84 -3.93
CA LEU A 56 7.32 -1.93 -4.37
C LEU A 56 8.05 -3.09 -5.04
N LYS A 57 9.25 -2.85 -5.53
CA LYS A 57 10.08 -3.91 -6.13
C LYS A 57 10.31 -5.09 -5.21
N ASN A 58 10.37 -4.81 -3.93
CA ASN A 58 10.75 -5.82 -2.93
C ASN A 58 9.55 -6.46 -2.26
N MET A 59 8.34 -6.13 -2.72
CA MET A 59 7.12 -6.67 -2.13
C MET A 59 6.76 -8.01 -2.75
N ASN A 60 6.23 -8.89 -1.94
CA ASN A 60 5.71 -10.18 -2.42
C ASN A 60 4.33 -9.99 -3.06
N ILE A 61 3.54 -9.09 -2.51
CA ILE A 61 2.20 -8.78 -3.01
C ILE A 61 2.04 -7.27 -3.02
N VAL A 62 1.43 -6.73 -4.07
CA VAL A 62 1.12 -5.31 -4.17
C VAL A 62 -0.38 -5.16 -4.42
N LEU A 63 -1.03 -4.41 -3.55
CA LEU A 63 -2.44 -4.08 -3.67
C LEU A 63 -2.57 -2.60 -4.04
N VAL A 64 -3.41 -2.32 -5.03
CA VAL A 64 -3.64 -0.93 -5.48
C VAL A 64 -5.08 -0.57 -5.16
N SER A 65 -5.26 0.44 -4.31
CA SER A 65 -6.57 0.89 -3.84
C SER A 65 -6.65 2.41 -3.92
N ILE A 66 -6.85 2.92 -5.12
CA ILE A 66 -6.93 4.35 -5.38
C ILE A 66 -8.17 4.64 -6.24
N PRO A 67 -8.69 5.88 -6.24
CA PRO A 67 -9.80 6.24 -7.11
C PRO A 67 -9.47 5.99 -8.58
N VAL A 68 -10.49 5.62 -9.36
CA VAL A 68 -10.32 5.26 -10.76
C VAL A 68 -9.64 6.38 -11.56
N ASN A 69 -9.98 7.63 -11.30
CA ASN A 69 -9.39 8.76 -12.01
C ASN A 69 -7.89 8.91 -11.75
N HIS A 70 -7.40 8.44 -10.61
CA HIS A 70 -5.97 8.44 -10.31
C HIS A 70 -5.29 7.18 -10.80
N MET A 71 -6.04 6.09 -10.96
CA MET A 71 -5.52 4.80 -11.40
C MET A 71 -4.85 4.91 -12.77
N LEU A 72 -5.42 5.71 -13.66
CA LEU A 72 -4.90 5.87 -15.01
C LEU A 72 -3.48 6.46 -15.05
N SER A 73 -3.12 7.26 -14.03
CA SER A 73 -1.79 7.85 -13.96
C SER A 73 -0.82 7.04 -13.10
N VAL A 74 -1.32 6.35 -12.09
CA VAL A 74 -0.48 5.64 -11.12
C VAL A 74 -0.21 4.19 -11.54
N LEU A 75 -1.22 3.50 -12.05
CA LEU A 75 -1.10 2.07 -12.35
C LEU A 75 0.03 1.75 -13.32
N PRO A 76 0.23 2.50 -14.43
CA PRO A 76 1.36 2.21 -15.32
C PRO A 76 2.71 2.28 -14.62
N LYS A 77 2.86 3.24 -13.68
CA LYS A 77 4.10 3.38 -12.92
C LYS A 77 4.33 2.18 -12.01
N VAL A 78 3.28 1.71 -11.35
CA VAL A 78 3.36 0.55 -10.48
C VAL A 78 3.72 -0.69 -11.29
N LEU A 79 3.04 -0.91 -12.40
CA LEU A 79 3.30 -2.07 -13.26
C LEU A 79 4.73 -2.08 -13.79
N ASP A 80 5.26 -0.91 -14.14
CA ASP A 80 6.62 -0.79 -14.61
C ASP A 80 7.63 -1.18 -13.53
N ILE A 81 7.38 -0.75 -12.30
CA ILE A 81 8.25 -1.04 -11.17
C ILE A 81 8.23 -2.52 -10.82
N VAL A 82 7.04 -3.12 -10.71
CA VAL A 82 6.93 -4.50 -10.23
C VAL A 82 7.24 -5.54 -11.30
N SER A 83 7.25 -5.16 -12.57
CA SER A 83 7.55 -6.10 -13.66
C SER A 83 9.04 -6.28 -13.90
N ASN A 84 9.88 -5.49 -13.24
CA ASN A 84 11.33 -5.60 -13.39
C ASN A 84 11.93 -6.57 -12.35
#